data_b7d5ba176e9cd928bbbe460ce70bfe4a
#
_entry.id   b7d5ba176e9cd928bbbe460ce70bfe4a
#
_cell.length_a   1.000
_cell.length_b   1.000
_cell.length_c   1.000
_cell.angle_alpha   90.00
_cell.angle_beta   90.00
_cell.angle_gamma   90.00
#
_symmetry.space_group_name_H-M   'P 1'
#
loop_
_entity.id
_entity.type
_entity.pdbx_description
1 polymer ?
#
loop_
_entity_poly.entity_id
_entity_poly.type
_entity_poly.pdbx_seq_one_letter_code
_entity_poly.pdbx_strand_id
1 'polypeptide(L)'
;MLAHARALLTSSPQGKTAYIHADLREPEKILDDPVTRRTLDFTQPIGLMLVAVLHFVPDEAQPRRIVDTLLGALPSGSYLVASHATSEFLPDHGAAAARIYHERGIPFQFRVADELSELAFRGLEMVEPGVVSVCEWRPDGDGPRPLPAEVTWDGGVARKP
;
A
#
# COMPACT_ATOMS: atom_id res chain seq x y z
N MET A 1 12.97 -5.72 14.69
CA MET A 1 11.57 -5.40 14.35
C MET A 1 10.70 -6.66 14.28
N LEU A 2 11.00 -7.66 13.46
CA LEU A 2 10.19 -8.89 13.30
C LEU A 2 9.99 -9.69 14.61
N ALA A 3 11.02 -9.78 15.46
CA ALA A 3 10.91 -10.47 16.76
C ALA A 3 9.91 -9.79 17.70
N HIS A 4 9.84 -8.47 17.70
CA HIS A 4 8.87 -7.72 18.49
C HIS A 4 7.44 -7.90 17.94
N ALA A 5 7.26 -7.86 16.62
CA ALA A 5 5.95 -8.10 16.01
C ALA A 5 5.42 -9.49 16.35
N ARG A 6 6.26 -10.54 16.28
CA ARG A 6 5.91 -11.90 16.66
C ARG A 6 5.56 -12.07 18.14
N ALA A 7 6.17 -11.27 19.01
CA ALA A 7 5.94 -11.33 20.45
C ALA A 7 4.67 -10.59 20.90
N LEU A 8 4.33 -9.50 20.22
CA LEU A 8 3.24 -8.60 20.63
C LEU A 8 1.91 -8.83 19.88
N LEU A 9 1.99 -9.30 18.63
CA LEU A 9 0.83 -9.49 17.77
C LEU A 9 0.57 -10.99 17.60
N THR A 10 -0.22 -11.54 18.47
CA THR A 10 -0.58 -12.98 18.48
C THR A 10 -1.88 -13.24 17.72
N SER A 11 -2.02 -14.44 17.20
CA SER A 11 -3.27 -14.91 16.59
C SER A 11 -4.41 -14.93 17.63
N SER A 12 -5.64 -14.69 17.15
CA SER A 12 -6.85 -14.85 17.94
C SER A 12 -7.58 -16.15 17.55
N PRO A 13 -8.61 -16.58 18.32
CA PRO A 13 -9.45 -17.70 17.91
C PRO A 13 -10.14 -17.50 16.55
N GLN A 14 -10.34 -16.23 16.14
CA GLN A 14 -11.03 -15.84 14.91
C GLN A 14 -10.11 -15.78 13.69
N GLY A 15 -8.79 -15.74 13.87
CA GLY A 15 -7.87 -15.59 12.75
C GLY A 15 -6.41 -15.88 13.10
N LYS A 16 -5.64 -16.22 12.08
CA LYS A 16 -4.20 -16.45 12.18
C LYS A 16 -3.43 -15.22 11.74
N THR A 17 -2.43 -14.83 12.52
CA THR A 17 -1.46 -13.79 12.16
C THR A 17 -0.10 -14.43 11.95
N ALA A 18 0.57 -14.10 10.86
CA ALA A 18 1.91 -14.55 10.56
C ALA A 18 2.76 -13.41 10.00
N TYR A 19 4.07 -13.53 10.16
CA TYR A 19 5.05 -12.54 9.72
C TYR A 19 6.14 -13.21 8.93
N ILE A 20 6.40 -12.68 7.74
CA ILE A 20 7.54 -13.06 6.91
C ILE A 20 8.52 -11.89 6.81
N HIS A 21 9.78 -12.20 6.56
CA HIS A 21 10.81 -11.21 6.23
C HIS A 21 11.07 -11.31 4.73
N ALA A 22 10.58 -10.32 3.99
CA ALA A 22 10.68 -10.31 2.54
C ALA A 22 10.87 -8.88 2.02
N ASP A 23 11.41 -8.75 0.81
CA ASP A 23 11.50 -7.50 0.08
C ASP A 23 10.31 -7.41 -0.89
N LEU A 24 9.59 -6.29 -0.85
CA LEU A 24 8.45 -6.06 -1.75
C LEU A 24 8.84 -6.11 -3.24
N ARG A 25 10.10 -5.80 -3.55
CA ARG A 25 10.64 -5.84 -4.92
C ARG A 25 10.78 -7.27 -5.48
N GLU A 26 10.61 -8.27 -4.61
CA GLU A 26 10.62 -9.70 -4.96
C GLU A 26 9.25 -10.34 -4.62
N PRO A 27 8.14 -9.88 -5.26
CA PRO A 27 6.79 -10.28 -4.89
C PRO A 27 6.54 -11.77 -5.04
N GLU A 28 7.22 -12.44 -5.95
CA GLU A 28 7.15 -13.90 -6.13
C GLU A 28 7.61 -14.62 -4.86
N LYS A 29 8.68 -14.14 -4.20
CA LYS A 29 9.15 -14.73 -2.93
C LYS A 29 8.14 -14.57 -1.80
N ILE A 30 7.38 -13.46 -1.80
CA ILE A 30 6.29 -13.24 -0.83
C ILE A 30 5.17 -14.26 -1.05
N LEU A 31 4.76 -14.44 -2.32
CA LEU A 31 3.69 -15.34 -2.70
C LEU A 31 4.05 -16.84 -2.49
N ASP A 32 5.31 -17.18 -2.71
CA ASP A 32 5.80 -18.56 -2.59
C ASP A 32 6.29 -18.92 -1.18
N ASP A 33 6.36 -17.94 -0.26
CA ASP A 33 6.77 -18.21 1.12
C ASP A 33 5.84 -19.24 1.77
N PRO A 34 6.39 -20.33 2.37
CA PRO A 34 5.59 -21.36 3.02
C PRO A 34 4.68 -20.84 4.13
N VAL A 35 5.06 -19.73 4.80
CA VAL A 35 4.21 -19.10 5.82
C VAL A 35 3.01 -18.42 5.17
N THR A 36 3.22 -17.70 4.07
CA THR A 36 2.16 -17.07 3.29
C THR A 36 1.16 -18.13 2.82
N ARG A 37 1.65 -19.21 2.17
CA ARG A 37 0.83 -20.28 1.60
C ARG A 37 0.00 -21.07 2.62
N ARG A 38 0.48 -21.25 3.84
CA ARG A 38 -0.31 -21.94 4.90
C ARG A 38 -1.20 -21.00 5.72
N THR A 39 -1.02 -19.69 5.60
CA THR A 39 -1.80 -18.71 6.36
C THR A 39 -2.96 -18.16 5.55
N LEU A 40 -2.77 -17.93 4.25
CA LEU A 40 -3.77 -17.40 3.33
C LEU A 40 -4.35 -18.50 2.45
N ASP A 41 -5.65 -18.49 2.26
CA ASP A 41 -6.35 -19.33 1.29
C ASP A 41 -6.55 -18.55 -0.01
N PHE A 42 -5.69 -18.80 -1.01
CA PHE A 42 -5.75 -18.13 -2.30
C PHE A 42 -6.93 -18.57 -3.20
N THR A 43 -7.80 -19.45 -2.72
CA THR A 43 -9.08 -19.76 -3.37
C THR A 43 -10.20 -18.82 -2.95
N GLN A 44 -9.97 -18.01 -1.90
CA GLN A 44 -10.92 -17.05 -1.36
C GLN A 44 -10.45 -15.61 -1.63
N PRO A 45 -11.37 -14.63 -1.76
CA PRO A 45 -11.01 -13.23 -1.91
C PRO A 45 -10.09 -12.75 -0.78
N ILE A 46 -9.04 -12.03 -1.13
CA ILE A 46 -8.02 -11.50 -0.22
C ILE A 46 -7.99 -9.98 -0.29
N GLY A 47 -7.85 -9.32 0.84
CA GLY A 47 -7.53 -7.89 0.92
C GLY A 47 -6.01 -7.69 0.88
N LEU A 48 -5.48 -7.22 -0.24
CA LEU A 48 -4.08 -6.81 -0.37
C LEU A 48 -3.92 -5.37 0.11
N MET A 49 -3.06 -5.13 1.09
CA MET A 49 -2.81 -3.80 1.65
C MET A 49 -1.37 -3.36 1.37
N LEU A 50 -1.21 -2.36 0.52
CA LEU A 50 0.07 -1.70 0.21
C LEU A 50 0.07 -0.28 0.80
N VAL A 51 -0.07 -0.22 2.12
CA VAL A 51 -0.19 1.03 2.87
C VAL A 51 1.20 1.57 3.20
N ALA A 52 1.48 2.80 2.78
CA ALA A 52 2.71 3.52 3.08
C ALA A 52 4.00 2.77 2.70
N VAL A 53 4.02 2.09 1.57
CA VAL A 53 5.18 1.28 1.15
C VAL A 53 5.64 1.58 -0.28
N LEU A 54 4.72 1.87 -1.20
CA LEU A 54 5.06 2.03 -2.63
C LEU A 54 5.94 3.26 -2.93
N HIS A 55 5.95 4.27 -2.08
CA HIS A 55 6.84 5.44 -2.24
C HIS A 55 8.32 5.11 -2.00
N PHE A 56 8.64 3.94 -1.41
CA PHE A 56 10.01 3.43 -1.32
C PHE A 56 10.41 2.57 -2.53
N VAL A 57 9.51 2.43 -3.50
CA VAL A 57 9.75 1.71 -4.75
C VAL A 57 9.68 2.71 -5.91
N PRO A 58 10.81 3.32 -6.31
CA PRO A 58 10.85 4.26 -7.42
C PRO A 58 10.59 3.55 -8.76
N ASP A 59 10.35 4.33 -9.82
CA ASP A 59 9.94 3.82 -11.13
C ASP A 59 10.96 2.84 -11.73
N GLU A 60 12.25 3.06 -11.48
CA GLU A 60 13.34 2.16 -11.91
C GLU A 60 13.20 0.74 -11.33
N ALA A 61 12.57 0.62 -10.15
CA ALA A 61 12.28 -0.67 -9.51
C ALA A 61 10.96 -1.29 -9.97
N GLN A 62 10.33 -0.72 -10.99
CA GLN A 62 9.12 -1.25 -11.65
C GLN A 62 7.96 -1.55 -10.68
N PRO A 63 7.50 -0.57 -9.89
CA PRO A 63 6.45 -0.80 -8.88
C PRO A 63 5.15 -1.34 -9.47
N ARG A 64 4.82 -0.99 -10.72
CA ARG A 64 3.64 -1.52 -11.41
C ARG A 64 3.73 -3.05 -11.59
N ARG A 65 4.88 -3.59 -11.98
CA ARG A 65 5.10 -5.04 -12.08
C ARG A 65 4.86 -5.74 -10.74
N ILE A 66 5.31 -5.13 -9.64
CA ILE A 66 5.12 -5.67 -8.28
C ILE A 66 3.62 -5.77 -7.97
N VAL A 67 2.86 -4.70 -8.20
CA VAL A 67 1.41 -4.67 -7.98
C VAL A 67 0.72 -5.72 -8.85
N ASP A 68 1.04 -5.78 -10.14
CA ASP A 68 0.47 -6.75 -11.08
C ASP A 68 0.75 -8.19 -10.68
N THR A 69 1.97 -8.48 -10.21
CA THR A 69 2.35 -9.81 -9.73
C THR A 69 1.54 -10.23 -8.50
N LEU A 70 1.43 -9.33 -7.51
CA LEU A 70 0.65 -9.61 -6.30
C LEU A 70 -0.83 -9.79 -6.61
N LEU A 71 -1.43 -8.87 -7.37
CA LEU A 71 -2.83 -8.95 -7.79
C LEU A 71 -3.10 -10.18 -8.68
N GLY A 72 -2.15 -10.54 -9.54
CA GLY A 72 -2.27 -11.71 -10.41
C GLY A 72 -2.50 -13.01 -9.66
N ALA A 73 -1.95 -13.13 -8.45
CA ALA A 73 -2.11 -14.31 -7.60
C ALA A 73 -3.46 -14.37 -6.86
N LEU A 74 -4.20 -13.27 -6.81
CA LEU A 74 -5.45 -13.19 -6.06
C LEU A 74 -6.66 -13.53 -6.94
N PRO A 75 -7.71 -14.16 -6.41
CA PRO A 75 -8.93 -14.43 -7.16
C PRO A 75 -9.76 -13.15 -7.39
N SER A 76 -10.70 -13.21 -8.34
CA SER A 76 -11.75 -12.21 -8.52
C SER A 76 -12.50 -11.97 -7.22
N GLY A 77 -12.93 -10.74 -6.98
CA GLY A 77 -13.55 -10.32 -5.72
C GLY A 77 -12.57 -9.92 -4.62
N SER A 78 -11.26 -10.09 -4.83
CA SER A 78 -10.23 -9.56 -3.93
C SER A 78 -10.19 -8.03 -3.98
N TYR A 79 -9.62 -7.40 -2.96
CA TYR A 79 -9.50 -5.95 -2.87
C TYR A 79 -8.04 -5.52 -2.76
N LEU A 80 -7.72 -4.38 -3.36
CA LEU A 80 -6.47 -3.65 -3.11
C LEU A 80 -6.79 -2.39 -2.30
N VAL A 81 -6.03 -2.18 -1.23
CA VAL A 81 -5.94 -0.91 -0.51
C VAL A 81 -4.52 -0.39 -0.69
N ALA A 82 -4.35 0.81 -1.20
CA ALA A 82 -3.03 1.41 -1.32
C ALA A 82 -3.05 2.87 -0.84
N SER A 83 -1.94 3.28 -0.22
CA SER A 83 -1.69 4.68 0.08
C SER A 83 -0.27 5.07 -0.27
N HIS A 84 -0.08 6.35 -0.60
CA HIS A 84 1.18 6.88 -1.13
C HIS A 84 1.42 8.30 -0.63
N ALA A 85 2.67 8.64 -0.38
CA ALA A 85 3.06 10.00 -0.08
C ALA A 85 2.90 10.89 -1.34
N THR A 86 2.25 12.04 -1.19
CA THR A 86 2.07 13.02 -2.26
C THR A 86 2.74 14.35 -1.92
N SER A 87 3.25 15.02 -2.94
CA SER A 87 3.76 16.41 -2.84
C SER A 87 2.81 17.41 -3.47
N GLU A 88 1.61 16.98 -3.86
CA GLU A 88 0.66 17.80 -4.62
C GLU A 88 0.30 19.11 -3.90
N PHE A 89 0.13 19.04 -2.58
CA PHE A 89 -0.26 20.18 -1.78
C PHE A 89 0.92 21.03 -1.27
N LEU A 90 2.13 20.48 -1.22
CA LEU A 90 3.33 21.13 -0.66
C LEU A 90 4.59 20.73 -1.46
N PRO A 91 4.70 21.15 -2.75
CA PRO A 91 5.76 20.69 -3.65
C PRO A 91 7.18 20.98 -3.14
N ASP A 92 7.41 22.16 -2.56
CA ASP A 92 8.72 22.55 -2.02
C ASP A 92 9.13 21.70 -0.80
N HIS A 93 8.19 21.40 0.09
CA HIS A 93 8.42 20.52 1.24
C HIS A 93 8.63 19.07 0.79
N GLY A 94 7.92 18.63 -0.25
CA GLY A 94 8.10 17.31 -0.84
C GLY A 94 9.52 17.12 -1.37
N ALA A 95 10.03 18.07 -2.13
CA ALA A 95 11.41 18.02 -2.64
C ALA A 95 12.46 17.97 -1.50
N ALA A 96 12.27 18.75 -0.43
CA ALA A 96 13.14 18.73 0.73
C ALA A 96 13.08 17.37 1.47
N ALA A 97 11.90 16.81 1.65
CA ALA A 97 11.72 15.50 2.27
C ALA A 97 12.37 14.37 1.44
N ALA A 98 12.12 14.33 0.13
CA ALA A 98 12.74 13.34 -0.76
C ALA A 98 14.28 13.38 -0.69
N ARG A 99 14.87 14.59 -0.63
CA ARG A 99 16.32 14.76 -0.48
C ARG A 99 16.85 14.13 0.81
N ILE A 100 16.15 14.31 1.95
CA ILE A 100 16.55 13.72 3.25
C ILE A 100 16.58 12.18 3.17
N TYR A 101 15.61 11.56 2.50
CA TYR A 101 15.61 10.10 2.29
C TYR A 101 16.79 9.67 1.41
N HIS A 102 17.01 10.36 0.28
CA HIS A 102 18.10 10.05 -0.65
C HIS A 102 19.48 10.21 -0.01
N GLU A 103 19.70 11.25 0.80
CA GLU A 103 20.96 11.45 1.56
C GLU A 103 21.24 10.31 2.53
N ARG A 104 20.21 9.60 2.98
CA ARG A 104 20.30 8.40 3.83
C ARG A 104 20.36 7.10 3.03
N GLY A 105 20.44 7.16 1.71
CA GLY A 105 20.43 6.00 0.82
C GLY A 105 19.11 5.25 0.78
N ILE A 106 17.99 5.91 1.17
CA ILE A 106 16.65 5.33 1.12
C ILE A 106 15.97 5.81 -0.16
N PRO A 107 15.61 4.92 -1.10
CA PRO A 107 14.81 5.30 -2.27
C PRO A 107 13.50 5.91 -1.82
N PHE A 108 13.10 7.01 -2.44
CA PHE A 108 11.84 7.66 -2.14
C PHE A 108 11.35 8.46 -3.34
N GLN A 109 10.10 8.26 -3.73
CA GLN A 109 9.46 8.98 -4.82
C GLN A 109 8.04 9.38 -4.41
N PHE A 110 7.71 10.66 -4.56
CA PHE A 110 6.33 11.13 -4.47
C PHE A 110 5.57 10.80 -5.76
N ARG A 111 4.26 10.63 -5.65
CA ARG A 111 3.34 10.53 -6.79
C ARG A 111 2.07 11.30 -6.47
N VAL A 112 1.50 11.96 -7.47
CA VAL A 112 0.18 12.59 -7.36
C VAL A 112 -0.93 11.56 -7.48
N ALA A 113 -2.16 11.94 -7.17
CA ALA A 113 -3.31 11.02 -7.13
C ALA A 113 -3.50 10.24 -8.45
N ASP A 114 -3.37 10.90 -9.61
CA ASP A 114 -3.48 10.26 -10.92
C ASP A 114 -2.36 9.22 -11.16
N GLU A 115 -1.13 9.54 -10.77
CA GLU A 115 0.00 8.60 -10.88
C GLU A 115 -0.19 7.39 -9.97
N LEU A 116 -0.70 7.58 -8.74
CA LEU A 116 -1.04 6.48 -7.85
C LEU A 116 -2.18 5.63 -8.43
N SER A 117 -3.20 6.28 -9.01
CA SER A 117 -4.32 5.59 -9.65
C SER A 117 -3.84 4.69 -10.79
N GLU A 118 -3.01 5.21 -11.67
CA GLU A 118 -2.44 4.43 -12.78
C GLU A 118 -1.49 3.33 -12.30
N LEU A 119 -0.67 3.62 -11.28
CA LEU A 119 0.27 2.67 -10.72
C LEU A 119 -0.42 1.50 -10.04
N ALA A 120 -1.39 1.76 -9.17
CA ALA A 120 -1.93 0.75 -8.27
C ALA A 120 -3.28 0.18 -8.74
N PHE A 121 -4.14 1.01 -9.32
CA PHE A 121 -5.55 0.66 -9.48
C PHE A 121 -6.02 0.43 -10.92
N ARG A 122 -5.13 0.55 -11.91
CA ARG A 122 -5.49 0.31 -13.31
C ARG A 122 -6.08 -1.08 -13.53
N GLY A 123 -7.27 -1.15 -14.12
CA GLY A 123 -7.98 -2.39 -14.41
C GLY A 123 -8.76 -2.97 -13.23
N LEU A 124 -8.84 -2.24 -12.12
CA LEU A 124 -9.65 -2.58 -10.97
C LEU A 124 -10.92 -1.71 -10.93
N GLU A 125 -11.94 -2.18 -10.23
CA GLU A 125 -13.17 -1.44 -9.96
C GLU A 125 -12.97 -0.56 -8.73
N MET A 126 -12.82 0.76 -8.94
CA MET A 126 -12.62 1.70 -7.83
C MET A 126 -13.82 1.75 -6.90
N VAL A 127 -13.57 1.79 -5.61
CA VAL A 127 -14.56 2.06 -4.57
C VAL A 127 -14.62 3.58 -4.34
N GLU A 128 -15.81 4.16 -4.38
CA GLU A 128 -16.00 5.59 -4.10
C GLU A 128 -15.44 5.97 -2.72
N PRO A 129 -14.76 7.11 -2.58
CA PRO A 129 -14.65 8.23 -3.53
C PRO A 129 -13.51 8.12 -4.56
N GLY A 130 -12.84 7.00 -4.69
CA GLY A 130 -11.70 6.83 -5.58
C GLY A 130 -10.38 7.09 -4.85
N VAL A 131 -9.38 7.62 -5.57
CA VAL A 131 -8.10 8.04 -4.99
C VAL A 131 -8.23 9.49 -4.55
N VAL A 132 -8.16 9.71 -3.25
CA VAL A 132 -8.26 11.04 -2.61
C VAL A 132 -7.28 11.10 -1.43
N SER A 133 -7.12 12.28 -0.82
CA SER A 133 -6.40 12.40 0.43
C SER A 133 -6.99 11.46 1.49
N VAL A 134 -6.13 10.73 2.21
CA VAL A 134 -6.59 9.71 3.17
C VAL A 134 -7.48 10.27 4.28
N CYS A 135 -7.37 11.56 4.59
CA CYS A 135 -8.26 12.23 5.55
C CYS A 135 -9.68 12.49 5.01
N GLU A 136 -9.88 12.38 3.70
CA GLU A 136 -11.16 12.53 3.02
C GLU A 136 -11.79 11.19 2.62
N TRP A 137 -11.04 10.08 2.75
CA TRP A 137 -11.52 8.76 2.37
C TRP A 137 -12.46 8.16 3.42
N ARG A 138 -13.77 8.38 3.27
CA ARG A 138 -14.85 7.87 4.15
C ARG A 138 -14.56 8.03 5.66
N PRO A 139 -14.25 9.25 6.12
CA PRO A 139 -13.94 9.47 7.53
C PRO A 139 -15.15 9.21 8.42
N ASP A 140 -14.91 8.70 9.62
CA ASP A 140 -15.94 8.49 10.62
C ASP A 140 -16.37 9.84 11.25
N GLY A 141 -17.68 10.12 11.23
CA GLY A 141 -18.29 11.27 11.88
C GLY A 141 -18.01 12.63 11.22
N ASP A 142 -18.58 13.71 11.82
CA ASP A 142 -18.53 15.09 11.32
C ASP A 142 -17.54 15.97 12.11
N GLY A 143 -16.62 15.35 12.85
CA GLY A 143 -15.60 16.06 13.63
C GLY A 143 -14.59 16.84 12.77
N PRO A 144 -13.81 17.75 13.37
CA PRO A 144 -12.75 18.46 12.66
C PRO A 144 -11.72 17.48 12.10
N ARG A 145 -11.33 17.69 10.83
CA ARG A 145 -10.40 16.85 10.09
C ARG A 145 -9.17 17.65 9.73
N PRO A 146 -7.99 17.00 9.63
CA PRO A 146 -6.83 17.66 9.07
C PRO A 146 -7.09 18.00 7.59
N LEU A 147 -6.45 19.05 7.11
CA LEU A 147 -6.48 19.39 5.69
C LEU A 147 -5.57 18.45 4.90
N PRO A 148 -5.86 18.17 3.61
CA PRO A 148 -4.98 17.38 2.75
C PRO A 148 -3.51 17.82 2.79
N ALA A 149 -3.25 19.14 2.83
CA ALA A 149 -1.92 19.71 2.95
C ALA A 149 -1.20 19.36 4.28
N GLU A 150 -1.93 19.06 5.34
CA GLU A 150 -1.36 18.64 6.62
C GLU A 150 -1.06 17.14 6.66
N VAL A 151 -1.77 16.37 5.85
CA VAL A 151 -1.63 14.90 5.77
C VAL A 151 -0.59 14.48 4.75
N THR A 152 -0.61 15.06 3.54
CA THR A 152 0.30 14.76 2.41
C THR A 152 0.32 13.28 1.99
N TRP A 153 -0.81 12.61 2.09
CA TRP A 153 -1.00 11.21 1.71
C TRP A 153 -2.29 11.04 0.93
N ASP A 154 -2.20 10.38 -0.22
CA ASP A 154 -3.35 9.93 -0.99
C ASP A 154 -3.53 8.42 -0.84
N GLY A 155 -4.76 7.95 -1.01
CA GLY A 155 -5.08 6.54 -0.94
C GLY A 155 -6.39 6.20 -1.59
N GLY A 156 -6.59 4.92 -1.82
CA GLY A 156 -7.80 4.40 -2.42
C GLY A 156 -7.99 2.92 -2.14
N VAL A 157 -9.18 2.45 -2.49
CA VAL A 157 -9.57 1.05 -2.42
C VAL A 157 -10.19 0.67 -3.77
N ALA A 158 -9.84 -0.50 -4.28
CA ALA A 158 -10.45 -1.03 -5.49
C ALA A 158 -10.65 -2.55 -5.40
N ARG A 159 -11.67 -3.04 -6.11
CA ARG A 159 -12.01 -4.45 -6.21
C ARG A 159 -11.42 -5.04 -7.50
N LYS A 160 -10.86 -6.23 -7.40
CA LYS A 160 -10.48 -7.04 -8.57
C LYS A 160 -11.74 -7.63 -9.21
N PRO A 161 -12.03 -7.35 -10.51
CA PRO A 161 -13.18 -7.88 -11.20
C PRO A 161 -13.18 -9.40 -11.33
#